data_1cfb9426fd114b1d41f3722fad79e0f7
#
_entry.id   1cfb9426fd114b1d41f3722fad79e0f7
#
_cell.length_a   1.000
_cell.length_b   1.000
_cell.length_c   1.000
_cell.angle_alpha   90.00
_cell.angle_beta   90.00
_cell.angle_gamma   90.00
#
_symmetry.space_group_name_H-M   'P 1'
#
loop_
_entity.id
_entity.type
_entity.pdbx_description
1 polymer ?
#
loop_
_entity_poly.entity_id
_entity_poly.type
_entity_poly.pdbx_seq_one_letter_code
_entity_poly.pdbx_strand_id
1 'polypeptide(L)'
;VYITFRLLDFADLTVDGSFATGGAVTVVLILHGWSVPAALLIAILAGLAAGLITGLLHTLLGIPPILAGILTQIALYSINLNIMGMANLAVSVDQYPLLLSSRKITASILIALVLIAIVIMALYWYFGTEQGSAIRATGCNPAMSKAQGINISVTKVIALSLSNALVALSGGFMAQYQGFADINMGRGAIV
;
A
#
# COMPACT_ATOMS: atom_id res chain seq x y z
N VAL A 1 7.59 1.89 -1.18
CA VAL A 1 8.70 2.19 -2.10
C VAL A 1 10.05 2.04 -1.41
N TYR A 2 10.36 2.76 -0.32
CA TYR A 2 11.65 2.66 0.37
C TYR A 2 11.98 1.22 0.83
N ILE A 3 11.01 0.52 1.40
CA ILE A 3 11.17 -0.86 1.88
C ILE A 3 11.49 -1.82 0.73
N THR A 4 10.81 -1.69 -0.39
CA THR A 4 11.01 -2.57 -1.54
C THR A 4 12.28 -2.23 -2.31
N PHE A 5 12.46 -0.96 -2.65
CA PHE A 5 13.57 -0.53 -3.50
C PHE A 5 14.90 -0.44 -2.75
N ARG A 6 14.92 0.19 -1.55
CA ARG A 6 16.18 0.44 -0.82
C ARG A 6 16.60 -0.68 0.11
N LEU A 7 15.62 -1.33 0.80
CA LEU A 7 15.94 -2.39 1.75
C LEU A 7 15.97 -3.77 1.11
N LEU A 8 15.14 -4.04 0.10
CA LEU A 8 15.00 -5.37 -0.51
C LEU A 8 15.66 -5.48 -1.90
N ASP A 9 16.10 -4.36 -2.48
CA ASP A 9 16.61 -4.26 -3.86
C ASP A 9 15.64 -4.87 -4.89
N PHE A 10 14.35 -4.52 -4.74
CA PHE A 10 13.25 -5.03 -5.54
C PHE A 10 12.48 -3.88 -6.18
N ALA A 11 12.51 -3.80 -7.51
CA ALA A 11 11.76 -2.80 -8.28
C ALA A 11 10.27 -3.18 -8.31
N ASP A 12 9.48 -2.62 -7.39
CA ASP A 12 8.05 -2.90 -7.23
C ASP A 12 7.21 -1.83 -7.93
N LEU A 13 6.67 -2.17 -9.10
CA LEU A 13 5.73 -1.32 -9.84
C LEU A 13 4.26 -1.52 -9.42
N THR A 14 3.98 -2.45 -8.50
CA THR A 14 2.62 -2.66 -7.96
C THR A 14 2.14 -1.45 -7.17
N VAL A 15 3.07 -0.62 -6.68
CA VAL A 15 2.81 0.56 -5.85
C VAL A 15 1.75 1.48 -6.47
N ASP A 16 1.84 1.77 -7.77
CA ASP A 16 0.87 2.60 -8.49
C ASP A 16 -0.55 2.02 -8.41
N GLY A 17 -0.67 0.71 -8.63
CA GLY A 17 -1.94 0.00 -8.51
C GLY A 17 -2.46 -0.03 -7.08
N SER A 18 -1.61 -0.35 -6.11
CA SER A 18 -1.98 -0.44 -4.69
C SER A 18 -2.42 0.91 -4.11
N PHE A 19 -1.79 2.01 -4.56
CA PHE A 19 -2.18 3.36 -4.17
C PHE A 19 -3.62 3.67 -4.63
N ALA A 20 -3.92 3.44 -5.91
CA ALA A 20 -5.25 3.62 -6.46
C ALA A 20 -6.29 2.68 -5.80
N THR A 21 -5.91 1.42 -5.51
CA THR A 21 -6.77 0.46 -4.80
C THR A 21 -7.10 0.95 -3.40
N GLY A 22 -6.13 1.48 -2.66
CA GLY A 22 -6.37 2.06 -1.35
C GLY A 22 -7.37 3.20 -1.38
N GLY A 23 -7.26 4.11 -2.36
CA GLY A 23 -8.21 5.19 -2.59
C GLY A 23 -9.60 4.67 -2.96
N ALA A 24 -9.68 3.78 -3.96
CA ALA A 24 -10.94 3.20 -4.44
C ALA A 24 -11.72 2.49 -3.32
N VAL A 25 -11.08 1.58 -2.60
CA VAL A 25 -11.69 0.83 -1.49
C VAL A 25 -12.18 1.77 -0.39
N THR A 26 -11.34 2.75 0.00
CA THR A 26 -11.71 3.71 1.04
C THR A 26 -12.94 4.52 0.65
N VAL A 27 -12.96 5.06 -0.56
CA VAL A 27 -14.06 5.91 -1.05
C VAL A 27 -15.36 5.10 -1.16
N VAL A 28 -15.31 3.91 -1.76
CA VAL A 28 -16.49 3.06 -1.92
C VAL A 28 -17.09 2.66 -0.57
N LEU A 29 -16.27 2.28 0.40
CA LEU A 29 -16.76 1.90 1.73
C LEU A 29 -17.37 3.08 2.48
N ILE A 30 -16.79 4.29 2.37
CA ILE A 30 -17.37 5.50 2.96
C ILE A 30 -18.75 5.80 2.34
N LEU A 31 -18.90 5.67 1.03
CA LEU A 31 -20.19 5.87 0.34
C LEU A 31 -21.25 4.84 0.76
N HIS A 32 -20.84 3.62 1.14
CA HIS A 32 -21.72 2.61 1.71
C HIS A 32 -22.00 2.80 3.21
N GLY A 33 -21.57 3.91 3.80
CA GLY A 33 -21.85 4.26 5.20
C GLY A 33 -20.95 3.61 6.24
N TRP A 34 -19.82 3.03 5.82
CA TRP A 34 -18.84 2.48 6.76
C TRP A 34 -18.06 3.60 7.47
N SER A 35 -17.61 3.32 8.67
CA SER A 35 -16.75 4.26 9.40
C SER A 35 -15.39 4.39 8.71
N VAL A 36 -14.85 5.61 8.68
CA VAL A 36 -13.56 5.89 8.01
C VAL A 36 -12.42 5.02 8.51
N PRO A 37 -12.25 4.75 9.81
CA PRO A 37 -11.20 3.84 10.29
C PRO A 37 -11.36 2.41 9.75
N ALA A 38 -12.60 1.90 9.66
CA ALA A 38 -12.86 0.58 9.11
C ALA A 38 -12.54 0.53 7.60
N ALA A 39 -12.91 1.57 6.86
CA ALA A 39 -12.57 1.68 5.44
C ALA A 39 -11.05 1.68 5.20
N LEU A 40 -10.29 2.38 6.03
CA LEU A 40 -8.83 2.40 5.96
C LEU A 40 -8.20 1.04 6.32
N LEU A 41 -8.73 0.33 7.31
CA LEU A 41 -8.26 -1.02 7.64
C LEU A 41 -8.47 -1.99 6.47
N ILE A 42 -9.62 -1.93 5.81
CA ILE A 42 -9.89 -2.77 4.64
C ILE A 42 -8.98 -2.37 3.45
N ALA A 43 -8.71 -1.08 3.27
CA ALA A 43 -7.75 -0.61 2.28
C ALA A 43 -6.34 -1.15 2.54
N ILE A 44 -5.88 -1.19 3.80
CA ILE A 44 -4.60 -1.82 4.20
C ILE A 44 -4.60 -3.30 3.82
N LEU A 45 -5.68 -4.04 4.12
CA LEU A 45 -5.79 -5.46 3.77
C LEU A 45 -5.78 -5.69 2.26
N ALA A 46 -6.43 -4.81 1.49
CA ALA A 46 -6.37 -4.86 0.02
C ALA A 46 -4.94 -4.63 -0.50
N GLY A 47 -4.21 -3.68 0.07
CA GLY A 47 -2.80 -3.46 -0.24
C GLY A 47 -1.90 -4.63 0.15
N LEU A 48 -2.12 -5.24 1.33
CA LEU A 48 -1.45 -6.48 1.74
C LEU A 48 -1.66 -7.59 0.71
N ALA A 49 -2.89 -7.80 0.27
CA ALA A 49 -3.23 -8.82 -0.73
C ALA A 49 -2.54 -8.54 -2.07
N ALA A 50 -2.51 -7.29 -2.52
CA ALA A 50 -1.82 -6.89 -3.75
C ALA A 50 -0.32 -7.20 -3.68
N GLY A 51 0.35 -6.81 -2.60
CA GLY A 51 1.77 -7.10 -2.39
C GLY A 51 2.06 -8.60 -2.22
N LEU A 52 1.15 -9.35 -1.60
CA LEU A 52 1.23 -10.80 -1.48
C LEU A 52 1.17 -11.46 -2.86
N ILE A 53 0.22 -11.06 -3.72
CA ILE A 53 0.10 -11.60 -5.08
C ILE A 53 1.38 -11.33 -5.88
N THR A 54 1.89 -10.10 -5.87
CA THR A 54 3.15 -9.76 -6.55
C THR A 54 4.32 -10.58 -6.03
N GLY A 55 4.42 -10.74 -4.71
CA GLY A 55 5.45 -11.56 -4.08
C GLY A 55 5.36 -13.03 -4.47
N LEU A 56 4.16 -13.60 -4.55
CA LEU A 56 3.94 -14.98 -4.98
C LEU A 56 4.25 -15.16 -6.48
N LEU A 57 3.85 -14.23 -7.34
CA LEU A 57 4.20 -14.26 -8.76
C LEU A 57 5.72 -14.31 -8.97
N HIS A 58 6.48 -13.53 -8.20
CA HIS A 58 7.92 -13.52 -8.27
C HIS A 58 8.55 -14.80 -7.68
N THR A 59 8.11 -15.23 -6.49
CA THR A 59 8.79 -16.29 -5.74
C THR A 59 8.38 -17.70 -6.16
N LEU A 60 7.11 -17.92 -6.52
CA LEU A 60 6.61 -19.24 -6.94
C LEU A 60 6.72 -19.47 -8.44
N LEU A 61 6.37 -18.44 -9.24
CA LEU A 61 6.38 -18.55 -10.70
C LEU A 61 7.71 -18.11 -11.33
N GLY A 62 8.65 -17.57 -10.53
CA GLY A 62 9.94 -17.11 -11.02
C GLY A 62 9.88 -15.90 -11.96
N ILE A 63 8.77 -15.16 -11.97
CA ILE A 63 8.58 -14.00 -12.83
C ILE A 63 9.54 -12.87 -12.40
N PRO A 64 10.22 -12.18 -13.32
CA PRO A 64 11.06 -11.03 -12.96
C PRO A 64 10.30 -9.98 -12.16
N PRO A 65 10.94 -9.29 -11.18
CA PRO A 65 10.29 -8.34 -10.27
C PRO A 65 9.44 -7.29 -10.96
N ILE A 66 10.01 -6.63 -11.97
CA ILE A 66 9.36 -5.57 -12.74
C ILE A 66 8.09 -6.11 -13.44
N LEU A 67 8.19 -7.27 -14.07
CA LEU A 67 7.08 -7.88 -14.79
C LEU A 67 5.96 -8.32 -13.83
N ALA A 68 6.30 -8.91 -12.67
CA ALA A 68 5.33 -9.27 -11.64
C ALA A 68 4.56 -8.03 -11.15
N GLY A 69 5.26 -6.90 -10.92
CA GLY A 69 4.65 -5.63 -10.54
C GLY A 69 3.69 -5.09 -11.60
N ILE A 70 4.09 -5.08 -12.88
CA ILE A 70 3.25 -4.62 -13.99
C ILE A 70 1.99 -5.49 -14.13
N LEU A 71 2.10 -6.82 -14.04
CA LEU A 71 0.96 -7.72 -14.13
C LEU A 71 -0.05 -7.45 -13.02
N THR A 72 0.42 -7.31 -11.77
CA THR A 72 -0.46 -7.00 -10.64
C THR A 72 -1.09 -5.60 -10.79
N GLN A 73 -0.32 -4.61 -11.25
CA GLN A 73 -0.83 -3.26 -11.49
C GLN A 73 -1.99 -3.25 -12.51
N ILE A 74 -1.85 -3.97 -13.64
CA ILE A 74 -2.90 -4.07 -14.66
C ILE A 74 -4.14 -4.80 -14.09
N ALA A 75 -3.93 -5.87 -13.32
CA ALA A 75 -5.03 -6.58 -12.67
C ALA A 75 -5.76 -5.66 -11.67
N LEU A 76 -5.04 -4.91 -10.85
CA LEU A 76 -5.61 -3.95 -9.90
C LEU A 76 -6.36 -2.83 -10.60
N TYR A 77 -5.90 -2.35 -11.75
CA TYR A 77 -6.63 -1.38 -12.56
C TYR A 77 -8.03 -1.87 -12.91
N SER A 78 -8.15 -3.11 -13.40
CA SER A 78 -9.44 -3.72 -13.75
C SER A 78 -10.33 -3.96 -12.52
N ILE A 79 -9.73 -4.37 -11.40
CA ILE A 79 -10.43 -4.58 -10.12
C ILE A 79 -10.97 -3.24 -9.59
N ASN A 80 -10.16 -2.19 -9.61
CA ASN A 80 -10.55 -0.86 -9.15
C ASN A 80 -11.70 -0.29 -9.98
N LEU A 81 -11.66 -0.47 -11.31
CA LEU A 81 -12.74 -0.07 -12.20
C LEU A 81 -14.06 -0.80 -11.87
N ASN A 82 -13.97 -2.09 -11.55
CA ASN A 82 -15.14 -2.88 -11.17
C ASN A 82 -15.71 -2.45 -9.81
N ILE A 83 -14.85 -2.19 -8.81
CA ILE A 83 -15.24 -1.76 -7.46
C ILE A 83 -15.88 -0.37 -7.49
N MET A 84 -15.30 0.58 -8.25
CA MET A 84 -15.78 1.96 -8.33
C MET A 84 -16.95 2.12 -9.30
N GLY A 85 -17.11 1.22 -10.28
CA GLY A 85 -18.10 1.32 -11.34
C GLY A 85 -17.87 2.45 -12.35
N MET A 86 -16.93 3.34 -12.09
CA MET A 86 -16.56 4.49 -12.93
C MET A 86 -15.08 4.85 -12.72
N ALA A 87 -14.51 5.61 -13.66
CA ALA A 87 -13.09 5.96 -13.61
C ALA A 87 -12.73 6.93 -12.47
N ASN A 88 -13.66 7.77 -12.06
CA ASN A 88 -13.49 8.75 -10.99
C ASN A 88 -14.75 8.75 -10.11
N LEU A 89 -14.57 8.54 -8.81
CA LEU A 89 -15.67 8.47 -7.84
C LEU A 89 -15.45 9.55 -6.77
N ALA A 90 -16.35 10.54 -6.73
CA ALA A 90 -16.29 11.63 -5.78
C ALA A 90 -16.97 11.27 -4.45
N VAL A 91 -16.41 11.77 -3.34
CA VAL A 91 -17.01 11.72 -2.00
C VAL A 91 -17.28 13.14 -1.54
N SER A 92 -18.54 13.41 -1.22
CA SER A 92 -18.94 14.72 -0.68
C SER A 92 -18.37 14.89 0.73
N VAL A 93 -17.47 15.87 0.88
CA VAL A 93 -16.86 16.24 2.18
C VAL A 93 -17.92 16.71 3.19
N ASP A 94 -19.08 17.13 2.73
CA ASP A 94 -20.18 17.68 3.56
C ASP A 94 -21.08 16.59 4.14
N GLN A 95 -21.16 15.42 3.49
CA GLN A 95 -22.08 14.34 3.87
C GLN A 95 -21.41 13.29 4.77
N TYR A 96 -20.10 13.17 4.70
CA TYR A 96 -19.37 12.12 5.43
C TYR A 96 -18.30 12.70 6.36
N PRO A 97 -18.17 12.18 7.61
CA PRO A 97 -17.14 12.61 8.56
C PRO A 97 -15.77 12.08 8.13
N LEU A 98 -15.10 12.78 7.21
CA LEU A 98 -13.76 12.43 6.76
C LEU A 98 -12.71 12.78 7.83
N LEU A 99 -11.69 11.92 7.99
CA LEU A 99 -10.57 12.18 8.91
C LEU A 99 -9.66 13.30 8.38
N LEU A 100 -9.41 13.31 7.07
CA LEU A 100 -8.66 14.36 6.40
C LEU A 100 -9.60 15.12 5.49
N SER A 101 -9.89 16.38 5.85
CA SER A 101 -10.77 17.26 5.10
C SER A 101 -10.05 18.55 4.76
N SER A 102 -10.15 19.01 3.53
CA SER A 102 -9.63 20.31 3.07
C SER A 102 -10.31 21.51 3.76
N ARG A 103 -11.47 21.32 4.39
CA ARG A 103 -12.22 22.36 5.10
C ARG A 103 -11.64 22.71 6.48
N LYS A 104 -11.12 21.72 7.21
CA LYS A 104 -10.53 21.92 8.56
C LYS A 104 -9.03 21.63 8.51
N ILE A 105 -8.30 22.47 7.80
CA ILE A 105 -6.88 22.27 7.50
C ILE A 105 -6.06 22.02 8.77
N THR A 106 -6.25 22.82 9.82
CA THR A 106 -5.49 22.70 11.07
C THR A 106 -5.72 21.37 11.77
N ALA A 107 -6.98 20.92 11.87
CA ALA A 107 -7.32 19.64 12.47
C ALA A 107 -6.80 18.46 11.61
N SER A 108 -6.92 18.56 10.30
CA SER A 108 -6.42 17.54 9.36
C SER A 108 -4.91 17.38 9.42
N ILE A 109 -4.15 18.49 9.53
CA ILE A 109 -2.69 18.44 9.70
C ILE A 109 -2.32 17.74 11.01
N LEU A 110 -3.01 18.05 12.11
CA LEU A 110 -2.73 17.44 13.41
C LEU A 110 -3.03 15.94 13.39
N ILE A 111 -4.16 15.52 12.80
CA ILE A 111 -4.52 14.12 12.64
C ILE A 111 -3.48 13.40 11.75
N ALA A 112 -3.09 13.99 10.62
CA ALA A 112 -2.08 13.42 9.74
C ALA A 112 -0.73 13.26 10.46
N LEU A 113 -0.31 14.24 11.26
CA LEU A 113 0.94 14.17 12.02
C LEU A 113 0.91 13.03 13.05
N VAL A 114 -0.20 12.88 13.78
CA VAL A 114 -0.38 11.77 14.74
C VAL A 114 -0.34 10.42 14.03
N LEU A 115 -1.04 10.28 12.89
CA LEU A 115 -1.05 9.04 12.10
C LEU A 115 0.34 8.69 11.57
N ILE A 116 1.08 9.68 11.05
CA ILE A 116 2.46 9.50 10.59
C ILE A 116 3.35 9.03 11.77
N ALA A 117 3.22 9.65 12.94
CA ALA A 117 3.97 9.25 14.13
C ALA A 117 3.68 7.80 14.54
N ILE A 118 2.41 7.37 14.49
CA ILE A 118 2.00 5.99 14.77
C ILE A 118 2.64 5.02 13.76
N VAL A 119 2.59 5.34 12.47
CA VAL A 119 3.18 4.50 11.40
C VAL A 119 4.70 4.41 11.58
N ILE A 120 5.38 5.53 11.86
CA ILE A 120 6.82 5.53 12.11
C ILE A 120 7.17 4.67 13.33
N MET A 121 6.42 4.79 14.42
CA MET A 121 6.63 4.00 15.64
C MET A 121 6.41 2.51 15.38
N ALA A 122 5.35 2.15 14.65
CA ALA A 122 5.06 0.77 14.26
C ALA A 122 6.16 0.18 13.38
N LEU A 123 6.64 0.94 12.39
CA LEU A 123 7.75 0.51 11.53
C LEU A 123 9.07 0.39 12.29
N TYR A 124 9.37 1.34 13.17
CA TYR A 124 10.55 1.28 14.01
C TYR A 124 10.57 0.02 14.87
N TRP A 125 9.45 -0.29 15.51
CA TRP A 125 9.29 -1.50 16.30
C TRP A 125 9.42 -2.76 15.41
N TYR A 126 8.71 -2.80 14.26
CA TYR A 126 8.75 -3.93 13.33
C TYR A 126 10.17 -4.21 12.80
N PHE A 127 10.89 -3.18 12.36
CA PHE A 127 12.28 -3.34 11.88
C PHE A 127 13.28 -3.64 12.99
N GLY A 128 12.92 -3.49 14.25
CA GLY A 128 13.69 -3.97 15.40
C GLY A 128 13.53 -5.47 15.68
N THR A 129 12.54 -6.14 15.06
CA THR A 129 12.29 -7.58 15.22
C THR A 129 13.22 -8.42 14.33
N GLU A 130 13.23 -9.74 14.57
CA GLU A 130 13.97 -10.71 13.73
C GLU A 130 13.50 -10.65 12.26
N GLN A 131 12.21 -10.46 12.01
CA GLN A 131 11.66 -10.32 10.66
C GLN A 131 12.23 -9.09 9.95
N GLY A 132 12.30 -7.95 10.61
CA GLY A 132 12.89 -6.74 10.05
C GLY A 132 14.37 -6.87 9.75
N SER A 133 15.14 -7.56 10.61
CA SER A 133 16.56 -7.86 10.37
C SER A 133 16.73 -8.83 9.20
N ALA A 134 15.86 -9.85 9.06
CA ALA A 134 15.86 -10.78 7.95
C ALA A 134 15.59 -10.07 6.60
N ILE A 135 14.68 -9.09 6.56
CA ILE A 135 14.41 -8.29 5.36
C ILE A 135 15.65 -7.51 4.93
N ARG A 136 16.32 -6.84 5.89
CA ARG A 136 17.56 -6.09 5.60
C ARG A 136 18.69 -6.99 5.14
N ALA A 137 18.89 -8.14 5.80
CA ALA A 137 19.91 -9.11 5.43
C ALA A 137 19.69 -9.67 4.02
N THR A 138 18.42 -10.01 3.69
CA THR A 138 18.04 -10.55 2.37
C THR A 138 18.28 -9.53 1.25
N GLY A 139 18.06 -8.24 1.49
CA GLY A 139 18.33 -7.20 0.51
C GLY A 139 19.85 -6.97 0.29
N CYS A 140 20.66 -7.04 1.37
CA CYS A 140 22.10 -6.84 1.25
C CYS A 140 22.81 -8.01 0.55
N ASN A 141 22.51 -9.24 0.95
CA ASN A 141 23.13 -10.44 0.37
C ASN A 141 22.21 -11.66 0.51
N PRO A 142 21.44 -11.97 -0.55
CA PRO A 142 20.53 -13.13 -0.53
C PRO A 142 21.24 -14.47 -0.30
N ALA A 143 22.44 -14.66 -0.89
CA ALA A 143 23.18 -15.91 -0.76
C ALA A 143 23.64 -16.17 0.68
N MET A 144 24.14 -15.14 1.35
CA MET A 144 24.53 -15.21 2.77
C MET A 144 23.31 -15.45 3.67
N SER A 145 22.20 -14.77 3.41
CA SER A 145 20.96 -14.93 4.16
C SER A 145 20.42 -16.36 4.08
N LYS A 146 20.48 -16.97 2.87
CA LYS A 146 20.13 -18.38 2.67
C LYS A 146 21.03 -19.32 3.44
N ALA A 147 22.35 -19.07 3.48
CA ALA A 147 23.31 -19.87 4.24
C ALA A 147 23.04 -19.83 5.75
N GLN A 148 22.47 -18.72 6.26
CA GLN A 148 22.05 -18.57 7.66
C GLN A 148 20.65 -19.15 7.95
N GLY A 149 20.02 -19.82 6.97
CA GLY A 149 18.72 -20.46 7.15
C GLY A 149 17.51 -19.53 6.95
N ILE A 150 17.70 -18.28 6.49
CA ILE A 150 16.61 -17.36 6.22
C ILE A 150 15.90 -17.77 4.92
N ASN A 151 14.57 -17.92 4.98
CA ASN A 151 13.77 -18.19 3.79
C ASN A 151 13.56 -16.90 2.98
N ILE A 152 14.38 -16.71 1.93
CA ILE A 152 14.37 -15.52 1.09
C ILE A 152 13.01 -15.27 0.46
N SER A 153 12.32 -16.33 -0.01
CA SER A 153 11.02 -16.21 -0.67
C SER A 153 9.97 -15.63 0.27
N VAL A 154 9.86 -16.18 1.47
CA VAL A 154 8.92 -15.69 2.49
C VAL A 154 9.25 -14.25 2.89
N THR A 155 10.53 -13.95 3.10
CA THR A 155 10.98 -12.60 3.47
C THR A 155 10.62 -11.56 2.41
N LYS A 156 10.81 -11.89 1.12
CA LYS A 156 10.42 -11.02 0.00
C LYS A 156 8.90 -10.79 -0.04
N VAL A 157 8.11 -11.85 0.08
CA VAL A 157 6.64 -11.75 0.08
C VAL A 157 6.14 -10.86 1.22
N ILE A 158 6.65 -11.04 2.44
CA ILE A 158 6.28 -10.22 3.60
C ILE A 158 6.65 -8.74 3.39
N ALA A 159 7.84 -8.46 2.90
CA ALA A 159 8.29 -7.09 2.65
C ALA A 159 7.46 -6.38 1.58
N LEU A 160 7.12 -7.08 0.48
CA LEU A 160 6.25 -6.56 -0.57
C LEU A 160 4.82 -6.32 -0.06
N SER A 161 4.26 -7.25 0.71
CA SER A 161 2.94 -7.10 1.32
C SER A 161 2.88 -5.91 2.26
N LEU A 162 3.86 -5.77 3.15
CA LEU A 162 3.94 -4.64 4.09
C LEU A 162 4.08 -3.29 3.36
N SER A 163 4.93 -3.23 2.34
CA SER A 163 5.13 -2.02 1.54
C SER A 163 3.84 -1.59 0.85
N ASN A 164 3.17 -2.51 0.17
CA ASN A 164 1.93 -2.23 -0.55
C ASN A 164 0.75 -1.90 0.39
N ALA A 165 0.72 -2.45 1.60
CA ALA A 165 -0.23 -2.08 2.65
C ALA A 165 -0.10 -0.59 3.05
N LEU A 166 1.12 -0.13 3.25
CA LEU A 166 1.40 1.28 3.57
C LEU A 166 1.07 2.21 2.42
N VAL A 167 1.32 1.76 1.20
CA VAL A 167 0.96 2.50 -0.01
C VAL A 167 -0.55 2.63 -0.16
N ALA A 168 -1.31 1.55 0.03
CA ALA A 168 -2.77 1.59 0.00
C ALA A 168 -3.35 2.49 1.09
N LEU A 169 -2.76 2.47 2.30
CA LEU A 169 -3.12 3.41 3.37
C LEU A 169 -2.92 4.86 2.94
N SER A 170 -1.79 5.18 2.31
CA SER A 170 -1.53 6.55 1.83
C SER A 170 -2.49 6.95 0.70
N GLY A 171 -2.85 6.03 -0.20
CA GLY A 171 -3.87 6.23 -1.23
C GLY A 171 -5.25 6.53 -0.63
N GLY A 172 -5.64 5.80 0.43
CA GLY A 172 -6.88 6.06 1.16
C GLY A 172 -6.93 7.43 1.83
N PHE A 173 -5.81 7.91 2.38
CA PHE A 173 -5.72 9.26 2.92
C PHE A 173 -5.76 10.34 1.85
N MET A 174 -5.06 10.10 0.73
CA MET A 174 -5.05 11.06 -0.39
C MET A 174 -6.44 11.21 -1.01
N ALA A 175 -7.18 10.11 -1.18
CA ALA A 175 -8.55 10.13 -1.68
C ALA A 175 -9.50 10.90 -0.76
N GLN A 176 -9.35 10.79 0.57
CA GLN A 176 -10.12 11.59 1.53
C GLN A 176 -9.77 13.08 1.45
N TYR A 177 -8.47 13.41 1.33
CA TYR A 177 -8.03 14.80 1.24
C TYR A 177 -8.51 15.47 -0.05
N GLN A 178 -8.43 14.77 -1.18
CA GLN A 178 -8.89 15.28 -2.49
C GLN A 178 -10.43 15.29 -2.60
N GLY A 179 -11.13 14.44 -1.83
CA GLY A 179 -12.59 14.27 -1.94
C GLY A 179 -13.01 13.41 -3.13
N PHE A 180 -12.11 12.69 -3.76
CA PHE A 180 -12.39 11.74 -4.84
C PHE A 180 -11.32 10.66 -4.93
N ALA A 181 -11.67 9.52 -5.51
CA ALA A 181 -10.72 8.51 -5.96
C ALA A 181 -10.73 8.43 -7.49
N ASP A 182 -9.55 8.35 -8.08
CA ASP A 182 -9.34 8.13 -9.51
C ASP A 182 -8.55 6.85 -9.72
N ILE A 183 -8.88 6.08 -10.75
CA ILE A 183 -8.18 4.82 -11.06
C ILE A 183 -6.70 5.05 -11.33
N ASN A 184 -6.34 6.22 -11.88
CA ASN A 184 -4.98 6.57 -12.26
C ASN A 184 -4.25 7.39 -11.18
N MET A 185 -4.82 7.61 -9.99
CA MET A 185 -4.23 8.49 -8.98
C MET A 185 -2.85 7.98 -8.46
N GLY A 186 -2.53 6.72 -8.70
CA GLY A 186 -1.21 6.14 -8.38
C GLY A 186 -0.14 6.38 -9.43
N ARG A 187 -0.52 6.77 -10.67
CA ARG A 187 0.45 6.98 -11.74
C ARG A 187 1.35 8.17 -11.44
N GLY A 188 2.65 7.92 -11.38
CA GLY A 188 3.65 8.92 -11.03
C GLY A 188 3.92 9.06 -9.53
N ALA A 189 3.30 8.23 -8.68
CA ALA A 189 3.58 8.23 -7.24
C ALA A 189 4.99 7.71 -6.90
N ILE A 190 5.65 7.06 -7.84
CA ILE A 190 7.01 6.49 -7.67
C ILE A 190 8.10 7.47 -8.13
N VAL A 191 7.77 8.46 -8.95
CA VAL A 191 8.74 9.37 -9.58
C VAL A 191 9.24 10.45 -8.63
#